data_49a96c64c5ddedb8b2ad6946385924d4
#
_entry.id   49a96c64c5ddedb8b2ad6946385924d4
#
_cell.length_a   1.000
_cell.length_b   1.000
_cell.length_c   1.000
_cell.angle_alpha   90.00
_cell.angle_beta   90.00
_cell.angle_gamma   90.00
#
_symmetry.space_group_name_H-M   'P 1'
#
loop_
_entity.id
_entity.type
_entity.pdbx_description
1 polymer ?
#
loop_
_entity_poly.entity_id
_entity_poly.type
_entity_poly.pdbx_seq_one_letter_code
_entity_poly.pdbx_strand_id
1 'polypeptide(L)'
;MLATASLSMWISNSATALMMLPIALAVLSQADDPKLRVPLLLGIAYSASVGGMATPIGTPPNVVFMGEMETKFGVEVPFGTWMMFGLPVTIIMLPIIWWWLTRKIDDVRPVSMPSMDSIARNEVYLLIVFAVTAFLWVFRTSPFGGWTGLLPWDGTMIGDATIALAASLFLFICPSGLNDGERLMDWNTAAKIPWGILIMFGGGMALAIGFDQSGLSVSIGRQLAFLKEAPPWLIVLSICMLVTFLTEITSSTATAMLLLPILAALSLEVGLPPELLMLPGTISCSCAFMLPVATAPNVIVFGAGGIRTDEMARNGLFLNLVAAVVITMVSLTVAGMDWMPRLDIVPPVPESESTDESNASAAIGMGRNHLVLHPQLQPLRR
;
A
#
# COMPACT_ATOMS: atom_id res chain seq x y z
N MET A 1 -2.42 -16.30 12.94
CA MET A 1 -1.50 -15.48 12.10
C MET A 1 -1.82 -15.61 10.62
N LEU A 2 -1.79 -16.79 9.99
CA LEU A 2 -2.13 -16.92 8.56
C LEU A 2 -3.53 -16.37 8.24
N ALA A 3 -4.55 -16.77 9.00
CA ALA A 3 -5.90 -16.25 8.82
C ALA A 3 -5.97 -14.72 8.98
N THR A 4 -5.28 -14.16 9.98
CA THR A 4 -5.21 -12.72 10.21
C THR A 4 -4.57 -12.01 9.02
N ALA A 5 -3.43 -12.50 8.54
CA ALA A 5 -2.75 -11.88 7.39
C ALA A 5 -3.59 -11.98 6.12
N SER A 6 -4.20 -13.15 5.84
CA SER A 6 -5.06 -13.34 4.66
C SER A 6 -6.29 -12.42 4.67
N LEU A 7 -6.90 -12.19 5.83
CA LEU A 7 -8.00 -11.23 5.96
C LEU A 7 -7.50 -9.79 5.80
N SER A 8 -6.36 -9.45 6.42
CA SER A 8 -5.82 -8.09 6.40
C SER A 8 -5.30 -7.65 5.03
N MET A 9 -5.08 -8.57 4.10
CA MET A 9 -4.81 -8.24 2.70
C MET A 9 -5.97 -7.49 2.04
N TRP A 10 -7.20 -7.72 2.48
CA TRP A 10 -8.42 -7.28 1.81
C TRP A 10 -9.25 -6.29 2.61
N ILE A 11 -9.14 -6.34 3.93
CA ILE A 11 -9.83 -5.45 4.85
C ILE A 11 -8.80 -4.72 5.72
N SER A 12 -9.17 -3.56 6.27
CA SER A 12 -8.23 -2.75 7.05
C SER A 12 -7.62 -3.55 8.22
N ASN A 13 -6.34 -3.27 8.51
CA ASN A 13 -5.61 -3.89 9.62
C ASN A 13 -6.35 -3.76 10.95
N SER A 14 -7.00 -2.61 11.19
CA SER A 14 -7.79 -2.36 12.40
C SER A 14 -9.01 -3.27 12.50
N ALA A 15 -9.79 -3.39 11.42
CA ALA A 15 -10.96 -4.26 11.39
C ALA A 15 -10.57 -5.72 11.58
N THR A 16 -9.48 -6.16 10.93
CA THR A 16 -8.94 -7.50 11.09
C THR A 16 -8.53 -7.77 12.54
N ALA A 17 -7.80 -6.83 13.17
CA ALA A 17 -7.39 -6.99 14.56
C ALA A 17 -8.58 -7.05 15.53
N LEU A 18 -9.59 -6.18 15.34
CA LEU A 18 -10.81 -6.18 16.14
C LEU A 18 -11.60 -7.48 16.00
N MET A 19 -11.65 -8.06 14.79
CA MET A 19 -12.35 -9.32 14.52
C MET A 19 -11.61 -10.53 15.13
N MET A 20 -10.29 -10.53 15.05
CA MET A 20 -9.46 -11.63 15.54
C MET A 20 -9.23 -11.61 17.05
N LEU A 21 -9.35 -10.46 17.70
CA LEU A 21 -9.12 -10.31 19.13
C LEU A 21 -10.06 -11.15 20.00
N PRO A 22 -11.40 -11.14 19.80
CA PRO A 22 -12.31 -12.00 20.56
C PRO A 22 -11.99 -13.50 20.42
N ILE A 23 -11.59 -13.92 19.22
CA ILE A 23 -11.20 -15.31 18.95
C ILE A 23 -9.93 -15.67 19.75
N ALA A 24 -8.94 -14.77 19.76
CA ALA A 24 -7.72 -14.98 20.54
C ALA A 24 -8.02 -15.04 22.05
N LEU A 25 -8.87 -14.16 22.56
CA LEU A 25 -9.26 -14.18 23.98
C LEU A 25 -10.01 -15.45 24.34
N ALA A 26 -10.87 -15.96 23.46
CA ALA A 26 -11.54 -17.24 23.66
C ALA A 26 -10.54 -18.42 23.68
N VAL A 27 -9.56 -18.43 22.80
CA VAL A 27 -8.48 -19.44 22.81
C VAL A 27 -7.67 -19.34 24.11
N LEU A 28 -7.29 -18.13 24.53
CA LEU A 28 -6.52 -17.92 25.76
C LEU A 28 -7.28 -18.33 27.02
N SER A 29 -8.61 -18.14 27.06
CA SER A 29 -9.44 -18.58 28.20
C SER A 29 -9.51 -20.08 28.34
N GLN A 30 -9.35 -20.84 27.25
CA GLN A 30 -9.37 -22.29 27.24
C GLN A 30 -7.99 -22.93 27.41
N ALA A 31 -6.94 -22.25 26.95
CA ALA A 31 -5.57 -22.77 26.97
C ALA A 31 -4.94 -22.80 28.37
N ASP A 32 -5.44 -21.97 29.29
CA ASP A 32 -4.95 -21.81 30.69
C ASP A 32 -3.41 -21.72 30.80
N ASP A 33 -2.76 -21.17 29.74
CA ASP A 33 -1.30 -20.99 29.70
C ASP A 33 -0.96 -19.50 29.47
N PRO A 34 -0.46 -18.82 30.50
CA PRO A 34 -0.06 -17.41 30.41
C PRO A 34 1.01 -17.13 29.36
N LYS A 35 1.85 -18.12 29.00
CA LYS A 35 2.93 -17.97 28.01
C LYS A 35 2.40 -17.76 26.59
N LEU A 36 1.17 -18.18 26.31
CA LEU A 36 0.54 -18.00 24.99
C LEU A 36 0.03 -16.57 24.75
N ARG A 37 -0.24 -15.82 25.82
CA ARG A 37 -0.92 -14.53 25.72
C ARG A 37 -0.21 -13.53 24.82
N VAL A 38 1.05 -13.27 25.12
CA VAL A 38 1.86 -12.29 24.37
C VAL A 38 2.08 -12.74 22.92
N PRO A 39 2.55 -13.98 22.64
CA PRO A 39 2.72 -14.45 21.27
C PRO A 39 1.44 -14.43 20.44
N LEU A 40 0.29 -14.78 21.02
CA LEU A 40 -0.98 -14.82 20.30
C LEU A 40 -1.49 -13.42 19.97
N LEU A 41 -1.47 -12.50 20.93
CA LEU A 41 -1.93 -11.13 20.75
C LEU A 41 -1.01 -10.34 19.83
N LEU A 42 0.32 -10.39 20.04
CA LEU A 42 1.28 -9.76 19.14
C LEU A 42 1.25 -10.41 17.75
N GLY A 43 1.04 -11.71 17.69
CA GLY A 43 0.86 -12.45 16.45
C GLY A 43 -0.29 -11.92 15.60
N ILE A 44 -1.41 -11.54 16.21
CA ILE A 44 -2.53 -10.89 15.52
C ILE A 44 -2.13 -9.51 15.01
N ALA A 45 -1.59 -8.64 15.88
CA ALA A 45 -1.24 -7.28 15.50
C ALA A 45 -0.22 -7.25 14.35
N TYR A 46 0.85 -8.01 14.48
CA TYR A 46 1.93 -8.03 13.50
C TYR A 46 1.50 -8.71 12.19
N SER A 47 0.70 -9.79 12.27
CA SER A 47 0.15 -10.42 11.07
C SER A 47 -0.88 -9.54 10.35
N ALA A 48 -1.63 -8.72 11.07
CA ALA A 48 -2.53 -7.75 10.46
C ALA A 48 -1.74 -6.66 9.70
N SER A 49 -0.69 -6.11 10.32
CA SER A 49 0.16 -5.10 9.69
C SER A 49 0.89 -5.65 8.46
N VAL A 50 1.50 -6.84 8.58
CA VAL A 50 2.23 -7.48 7.47
C VAL A 50 1.29 -7.95 6.36
N GLY A 51 0.11 -8.49 6.70
CA GLY A 51 -0.90 -8.87 5.72
C GLY A 51 -1.37 -7.69 4.87
N GLY A 52 -1.58 -6.53 5.49
CA GLY A 52 -1.99 -5.32 4.79
C GLY A 52 -0.99 -4.81 3.75
N MET A 53 0.28 -5.20 3.82
CA MET A 53 1.29 -4.83 2.81
C MET A 53 1.10 -5.59 1.49
N ALA A 54 0.46 -6.76 1.51
CA ALA A 54 0.41 -7.69 0.38
C ALA A 54 -0.41 -7.19 -0.79
N THR A 55 -1.41 -6.33 -0.57
CA THR A 55 -2.26 -5.77 -1.63
C THR A 55 -2.35 -4.25 -1.57
N PRO A 56 -2.71 -3.58 -2.66
CA PRO A 56 -2.87 -2.11 -2.68
C PRO A 56 -3.85 -1.59 -1.63
N ILE A 57 -4.93 -2.32 -1.37
CA ILE A 57 -6.04 -1.88 -0.51
C ILE A 57 -5.89 -2.28 0.97
N GLY A 58 -4.91 -3.14 1.30
CA GLY A 58 -4.76 -3.67 2.64
C GLY A 58 -4.38 -2.63 3.69
N THR A 59 -3.60 -1.60 3.30
CA THR A 59 -3.19 -0.52 4.20
C THR A 59 -3.06 0.81 3.47
N PRO A 60 -3.41 1.95 4.12
CA PRO A 60 -3.41 3.26 3.48
C PRO A 60 -2.10 3.71 2.83
N PRO A 61 -0.90 3.47 3.38
CA PRO A 61 0.35 3.84 2.72
C PRO A 61 0.47 3.34 1.28
N ASN A 62 -0.06 2.15 0.98
CA ASN A 62 0.00 1.56 -0.35
C ASN A 62 -0.76 2.41 -1.37
N VAL A 63 -1.95 2.90 -0.99
CA VAL A 63 -2.77 3.78 -1.84
C VAL A 63 -2.10 5.15 -2.03
N VAL A 64 -1.44 5.67 -0.97
CA VAL A 64 -0.66 6.93 -1.08
C VAL A 64 0.45 6.78 -2.13
N PHE A 65 1.18 5.67 -2.10
CA PHE A 65 2.21 5.39 -3.09
C PHE A 65 1.65 5.35 -4.52
N MET A 66 0.53 4.66 -4.72
CA MET A 66 -0.10 4.57 -6.05
C MET A 66 -0.51 5.96 -6.56
N GLY A 67 -1.10 6.79 -5.68
CA GLY A 67 -1.48 8.16 -6.01
C GLY A 67 -0.27 9.06 -6.35
N GLU A 68 0.85 8.92 -5.63
CA GLU A 68 2.08 9.66 -5.91
C GLU A 68 2.71 9.22 -7.24
N MET A 69 2.71 7.91 -7.56
CA MET A 69 3.22 7.40 -8.83
C MET A 69 2.39 7.92 -10.01
N GLU A 70 1.06 7.91 -9.88
CA GLU A 70 0.17 8.44 -10.91
C GLU A 70 0.31 9.96 -11.08
N THR A 71 0.32 10.70 -9.97
CA THR A 71 0.34 12.18 -10.00
C THR A 71 1.68 12.74 -10.47
N LYS A 72 2.81 12.16 -10.02
CA LYS A 72 4.15 12.68 -10.32
C LYS A 72 4.74 12.14 -11.62
N PHE A 73 4.48 10.87 -11.87
CA PHE A 73 5.14 10.15 -12.97
C PHE A 73 4.17 9.72 -14.07
N GLY A 74 2.86 9.93 -13.88
CA GLY A 74 1.84 9.50 -14.84
C GLY A 74 1.70 7.99 -14.96
N VAL A 75 2.15 7.24 -13.95
CA VAL A 75 2.20 5.78 -13.96
C VAL A 75 1.15 5.20 -13.05
N GLU A 76 0.17 4.54 -13.65
CA GLU A 76 -0.76 3.68 -12.92
C GLU A 76 -0.06 2.38 -12.51
N VAL A 77 -0.07 2.07 -11.22
CA VAL A 77 0.46 0.80 -10.70
C VAL A 77 -0.68 -0.20 -10.60
N PRO A 78 -0.76 -1.22 -11.47
CA PRO A 78 -1.83 -2.20 -11.43
C PRO A 78 -1.81 -3.02 -10.12
N PHE A 79 -2.98 -3.48 -9.69
CA PHE A 79 -3.17 -4.27 -8.47
C PHE A 79 -2.22 -5.49 -8.41
N GLY A 80 -2.15 -6.25 -9.50
CA GLY A 80 -1.27 -7.42 -9.60
C GLY A 80 0.21 -7.06 -9.52
N THR A 81 0.62 -5.93 -10.08
CA THR A 81 2.01 -5.44 -10.02
C THR A 81 2.42 -5.12 -8.58
N TRP A 82 1.55 -4.44 -7.80
CA TRP A 82 1.81 -4.25 -6.38
C TRP A 82 2.02 -5.59 -5.64
N MET A 83 1.14 -6.57 -5.89
CA MET A 83 1.21 -7.87 -5.22
C MET A 83 2.53 -8.60 -5.49
N MET A 84 3.13 -8.43 -6.66
CA MET A 84 4.44 -9.02 -6.97
C MET A 84 5.56 -8.53 -6.05
N PHE A 85 5.37 -7.36 -5.43
CA PHE A 85 6.30 -6.82 -4.43
C PHE A 85 5.82 -7.07 -2.99
N GLY A 86 4.57 -6.73 -2.68
CA GLY A 86 4.04 -6.80 -1.31
C GLY A 86 3.87 -8.23 -0.80
N LEU A 87 3.46 -9.14 -1.67
CA LEU A 87 3.22 -10.53 -1.30
C LEU A 87 4.50 -11.29 -0.91
N PRO A 88 5.64 -11.20 -1.65
CA PRO A 88 6.89 -11.80 -1.21
C PRO A 88 7.36 -11.32 0.16
N VAL A 89 7.27 -10.01 0.43
CA VAL A 89 7.61 -9.46 1.77
C VAL A 89 6.73 -10.09 2.84
N THR A 90 5.43 -10.17 2.60
CA THR A 90 4.46 -10.78 3.53
C THR A 90 4.76 -12.26 3.76
N ILE A 91 5.01 -13.04 2.69
CA ILE A 91 5.32 -14.47 2.76
C ILE A 91 6.60 -14.74 3.55
N ILE A 92 7.62 -13.88 3.41
CA ILE A 92 8.88 -14.02 4.14
C ILE A 92 8.72 -13.60 5.61
N MET A 93 8.03 -12.48 5.86
CA MET A 93 7.90 -11.93 7.21
C MET A 93 7.01 -12.79 8.13
N LEU A 94 5.93 -13.37 7.63
CA LEU A 94 5.01 -14.16 8.46
C LEU A 94 5.67 -15.35 9.18
N PRO A 95 6.44 -16.22 8.51
CA PRO A 95 7.18 -17.29 9.18
C PRO A 95 8.21 -16.77 10.18
N ILE A 96 8.88 -15.66 9.87
CA ILE A 96 9.87 -15.05 10.77
C ILE A 96 9.18 -14.54 12.04
N ILE A 97 8.04 -13.85 11.92
CA ILE A 97 7.26 -13.37 13.06
C ILE A 97 6.74 -14.56 13.88
N TRP A 98 6.20 -15.58 13.21
CA TRP A 98 5.73 -16.78 13.88
C TRP A 98 6.86 -17.46 14.68
N TRP A 99 7.99 -17.75 14.05
CA TRP A 99 9.15 -18.36 14.70
C TRP A 99 9.65 -17.51 15.88
N TRP A 100 9.77 -16.19 15.67
CA TRP A 100 10.26 -15.28 16.69
C TRP A 100 9.36 -15.23 17.93
N LEU A 101 8.06 -15.15 17.75
CA LEU A 101 7.12 -15.07 18.85
C LEU A 101 6.93 -16.42 19.59
N THR A 102 7.03 -17.53 18.85
CA THR A 102 6.76 -18.87 19.43
C THR A 102 7.99 -19.59 19.95
N ARG A 103 9.20 -19.10 19.70
CA ARG A 103 10.46 -19.77 20.07
C ARG A 103 10.65 -20.10 21.56
N LYS A 104 9.87 -19.49 22.43
CA LYS A 104 9.93 -19.70 23.89
C LYS A 104 8.71 -20.47 24.41
N ILE A 105 7.89 -20.99 23.52
CA ILE A 105 6.70 -21.76 23.87
C ILE A 105 7.09 -23.22 23.79
N ASP A 106 7.15 -23.87 24.94
CA ASP A 106 7.34 -25.30 25.07
C ASP A 106 5.95 -25.92 25.34
N ASP A 107 5.64 -27.07 24.77
CA ASP A 107 4.46 -27.91 25.00
C ASP A 107 3.13 -27.16 25.26
N VAL A 108 2.43 -26.81 24.18
CA VAL A 108 1.08 -26.26 24.26
C VAL A 108 0.06 -27.41 24.26
N ARG A 109 -0.84 -27.39 25.22
CA ARG A 109 -1.98 -28.33 25.24
C ARG A 109 -2.91 -28.04 24.07
N PRO A 110 -3.42 -29.06 23.37
CA PRO A 110 -4.40 -28.85 22.33
C PRO A 110 -5.62 -28.11 22.87
N VAL A 111 -6.02 -27.04 22.23
CA VAL A 111 -7.24 -26.28 22.56
C VAL A 111 -8.36 -26.85 21.69
N SER A 112 -9.47 -27.23 22.31
CA SER A 112 -10.66 -27.66 21.58
C SER A 112 -11.32 -26.44 20.93
N MET A 113 -11.41 -26.45 19.60
CA MET A 113 -12.13 -25.40 18.88
C MET A 113 -13.64 -25.61 18.98
N PRO A 114 -14.46 -24.56 19.19
CA PRO A 114 -15.91 -24.67 19.09
C PRO A 114 -16.32 -25.14 17.69
N SER A 115 -17.43 -25.87 17.60
CA SER A 115 -18.00 -26.25 16.30
C SER A 115 -18.36 -25.00 15.49
N MET A 116 -17.98 -24.99 14.24
CA MET A 116 -18.35 -23.89 13.32
C MET A 116 -19.82 -24.05 12.91
N ASP A 117 -20.58 -22.98 12.96
CA ASP A 117 -21.91 -22.91 12.38
C ASP A 117 -21.87 -23.05 10.86
N SER A 118 -22.97 -23.47 10.25
CA SER A 118 -23.09 -23.53 8.79
C SER A 118 -23.03 -22.10 8.19
N ILE A 119 -22.25 -21.95 7.11
CA ILE A 119 -22.16 -20.68 6.38
C ILE A 119 -23.54 -20.27 5.86
N ALA A 120 -23.97 -19.06 6.18
CA ALA A 120 -25.25 -18.52 5.73
C ALA A 120 -25.22 -18.14 4.22
N ARG A 121 -26.39 -18.11 3.57
CA ARG A 121 -26.47 -17.83 2.12
C ARG A 121 -25.94 -16.45 1.74
N ASN A 122 -26.22 -15.42 2.53
CA ASN A 122 -25.70 -14.07 2.33
C ASN A 122 -24.18 -14.02 2.41
N GLU A 123 -23.57 -14.80 3.31
CA GLU A 123 -22.11 -14.91 3.44
C GLU A 123 -21.51 -15.55 2.18
N VAL A 124 -22.15 -16.60 1.64
CA VAL A 124 -21.71 -17.23 0.39
C VAL A 124 -21.78 -16.24 -0.78
N TYR A 125 -22.87 -15.48 -0.91
CA TYR A 125 -23.01 -14.48 -1.97
C TYR A 125 -21.97 -13.38 -1.85
N LEU A 126 -21.71 -12.90 -0.63
CA LEU A 126 -20.67 -11.90 -0.37
C LEU A 126 -19.28 -12.44 -0.74
N LEU A 127 -18.97 -13.69 -0.34
CA LEU A 127 -17.70 -14.33 -0.67
C LEU A 127 -17.52 -14.51 -2.19
N ILE A 128 -18.58 -14.84 -2.93
CA ILE A 128 -18.52 -14.94 -4.40
C ILE A 128 -18.24 -13.57 -5.02
N VAL A 129 -18.98 -12.53 -4.63
CA VAL A 129 -18.74 -11.16 -5.14
C VAL A 129 -17.31 -10.72 -4.85
N PHE A 130 -16.86 -10.95 -3.62
CA PHE A 130 -15.51 -10.64 -3.21
C PHE A 130 -14.45 -11.41 -4.03
N ALA A 131 -14.61 -12.72 -4.20
CA ALA A 131 -13.67 -13.55 -4.96
C ALA A 131 -13.60 -13.12 -6.45
N VAL A 132 -14.76 -12.79 -7.04
CA VAL A 132 -14.82 -12.27 -8.42
C VAL A 132 -14.13 -10.92 -8.53
N THR A 133 -14.37 -10.00 -7.58
CA THR A 133 -13.72 -8.68 -7.57
C THR A 133 -12.21 -8.81 -7.43
N ALA A 134 -11.75 -9.63 -6.49
CA ALA A 134 -10.32 -9.91 -6.29
C ALA A 134 -9.68 -10.52 -7.55
N PHE A 135 -10.37 -11.47 -8.18
CA PHE A 135 -9.91 -12.07 -9.44
C PHE A 135 -9.80 -11.01 -10.56
N LEU A 136 -10.80 -10.15 -10.70
CA LEU A 136 -10.78 -9.08 -11.71
C LEU A 136 -9.64 -8.08 -11.47
N TRP A 137 -9.32 -7.76 -10.23
CA TRP A 137 -8.19 -6.89 -9.90
C TRP A 137 -6.85 -7.54 -10.19
N VAL A 138 -6.62 -8.74 -9.67
CA VAL A 138 -5.33 -9.43 -9.77
C VAL A 138 -4.96 -9.73 -11.23
N PHE A 139 -5.94 -10.15 -12.01
CA PHE A 139 -5.73 -10.55 -13.41
C PHE A 139 -6.15 -9.48 -14.44
N ARG A 140 -6.25 -8.22 -14.03
CA ARG A 140 -6.67 -7.13 -14.93
C ARG A 140 -5.74 -6.96 -16.12
N THR A 141 -4.45 -6.83 -15.86
CA THR A 141 -3.41 -6.55 -16.87
C THR A 141 -2.36 -7.63 -17.00
N SER A 142 -2.21 -8.51 -16.03
CA SER A 142 -1.21 -9.57 -15.97
C SER A 142 -1.79 -10.90 -15.56
N PRO A 143 -1.23 -12.05 -15.98
CA PRO A 143 -0.22 -12.22 -17.02
C PRO A 143 -0.81 -12.12 -18.43
N PHE A 144 0.03 -12.00 -19.45
CA PHE A 144 -0.35 -12.03 -20.87
C PHE A 144 -1.37 -10.96 -21.32
N GLY A 145 -1.33 -9.76 -20.75
CA GLY A 145 -2.28 -8.67 -21.02
C GLY A 145 -3.56 -8.76 -20.21
N GLY A 146 -3.71 -9.77 -19.38
CA GLY A 146 -4.87 -9.97 -18.51
C GLY A 146 -6.19 -10.13 -19.26
N TRP A 147 -7.31 -10.09 -18.52
CA TRP A 147 -8.65 -10.15 -19.13
C TRP A 147 -9.01 -8.89 -19.92
N THR A 148 -8.40 -7.72 -19.59
CA THR A 148 -8.63 -6.48 -20.35
C THR A 148 -8.06 -6.56 -21.75
N GLY A 149 -6.97 -7.31 -21.97
CA GLY A 149 -6.42 -7.56 -23.29
C GLY A 149 -7.28 -8.46 -24.19
N LEU A 150 -8.30 -9.12 -23.63
CA LEU A 150 -9.27 -9.92 -24.41
C LEU A 150 -10.44 -9.08 -24.93
N LEU A 151 -10.56 -7.82 -24.52
CA LEU A 151 -11.65 -6.95 -24.92
C LEU A 151 -11.44 -6.44 -26.36
N PRO A 152 -12.52 -6.30 -27.15
CA PRO A 152 -12.45 -5.79 -28.53
C PRO A 152 -12.20 -4.28 -28.63
N TRP A 153 -12.15 -3.58 -27.51
CA TRP A 153 -11.87 -2.15 -27.37
C TRP A 153 -10.66 -1.94 -26.45
N ASP A 154 -10.15 -0.71 -26.41
CA ASP A 154 -9.03 -0.37 -25.56
C ASP A 154 -9.38 -0.61 -24.07
N GLY A 155 -8.82 -1.68 -23.50
CA GLY A 155 -9.05 -2.10 -22.12
C GLY A 155 -8.41 -1.18 -21.07
N THR A 156 -7.61 -0.19 -21.49
CA THR A 156 -6.97 0.80 -20.58
C THR A 156 -8.00 1.71 -19.89
N MET A 157 -9.21 1.83 -20.46
CA MET A 157 -10.32 2.58 -19.83
C MET A 157 -10.88 1.91 -18.57
N ILE A 158 -10.55 0.63 -18.31
CA ILE A 158 -11.04 -0.10 -17.14
C ILE A 158 -9.93 -0.15 -16.08
N GLY A 159 -9.98 0.81 -15.17
CA GLY A 159 -9.09 0.86 -13.99
C GLY A 159 -9.61 0.03 -12.82
N ASP A 160 -8.79 -0.13 -11.78
CA ASP A 160 -9.15 -0.84 -10.55
C ASP A 160 -10.34 -0.17 -9.83
N ALA A 161 -10.45 1.16 -9.92
CA ALA A 161 -11.59 1.93 -9.41
C ALA A 161 -12.90 1.57 -10.10
N THR A 162 -12.87 1.31 -11.41
CA THR A 162 -14.05 0.90 -12.20
C THR A 162 -14.59 -0.44 -11.69
N ILE A 163 -13.70 -1.40 -11.45
CA ILE A 163 -14.06 -2.72 -10.91
C ILE A 163 -14.66 -2.58 -9.51
N ALA A 164 -14.03 -1.76 -8.63
CA ALA A 164 -14.51 -1.51 -7.29
C ALA A 164 -15.92 -0.91 -7.27
N LEU A 165 -16.15 0.10 -8.11
CA LEU A 165 -17.47 0.75 -8.24
C LEU A 165 -18.52 -0.21 -8.78
N ALA A 166 -18.20 -1.00 -9.80
CA ALA A 166 -19.12 -1.99 -10.37
C ALA A 166 -19.50 -3.05 -9.32
N ALA A 167 -18.53 -3.57 -8.57
CA ALA A 167 -18.76 -4.53 -7.49
C ALA A 167 -19.62 -3.91 -6.37
N SER A 168 -19.34 -2.67 -5.98
CA SER A 168 -20.13 -1.94 -4.98
C SER A 168 -21.57 -1.75 -5.41
N LEU A 169 -21.80 -1.31 -6.65
CA LEU A 169 -23.16 -1.17 -7.21
C LEU A 169 -23.88 -2.52 -7.26
N PHE A 170 -23.18 -3.60 -7.62
CA PHE A 170 -23.75 -4.93 -7.64
C PHE A 170 -24.25 -5.37 -6.25
N LEU A 171 -23.52 -5.05 -5.17
CA LEU A 171 -23.94 -5.36 -3.80
C LEU A 171 -25.27 -4.69 -3.41
N PHE A 172 -25.55 -3.47 -3.92
CA PHE A 172 -26.84 -2.79 -3.70
C PHE A 172 -28.01 -3.45 -4.45
N ILE A 173 -27.73 -4.20 -5.51
CA ILE A 173 -28.75 -4.86 -6.33
C ILE A 173 -28.94 -6.31 -5.90
N CYS A 174 -27.87 -6.99 -5.47
CA CYS A 174 -27.88 -8.40 -5.13
C CYS A 174 -28.74 -8.69 -3.88
N PRO A 175 -29.70 -9.61 -3.93
CA PRO A 175 -30.51 -9.97 -2.78
C PRO A 175 -29.68 -10.68 -1.71
N SER A 176 -29.99 -10.45 -0.43
CA SER A 176 -29.28 -11.09 0.70
C SER A 176 -29.57 -12.59 0.80
N GLY A 177 -30.71 -13.02 0.29
CA GLY A 177 -31.17 -14.41 0.42
C GLY A 177 -31.67 -14.79 1.82
N LEU A 178 -31.76 -13.83 2.74
CA LEU A 178 -32.28 -14.03 4.10
C LEU A 178 -33.77 -13.68 4.19
N ASN A 179 -34.16 -12.49 3.74
CA ASN A 179 -35.53 -12.01 3.75
C ASN A 179 -35.89 -11.41 2.39
N ASP A 180 -37.18 -11.45 2.04
CA ASP A 180 -37.68 -10.84 0.82
C ASP A 180 -37.46 -9.30 0.84
N GLY A 181 -36.78 -8.80 -0.19
CA GLY A 181 -36.48 -7.37 -0.35
C GLY A 181 -35.17 -6.88 0.26
N GLU A 182 -34.50 -7.65 1.11
CA GLU A 182 -33.18 -7.26 1.63
C GLU A 182 -32.08 -7.46 0.60
N ARG A 183 -31.13 -6.51 0.57
CA ARG A 183 -29.96 -6.54 -0.30
C ARG A 183 -28.71 -6.82 0.51
N LEU A 184 -27.61 -7.24 -0.16
CA LEU A 184 -26.32 -7.46 0.49
C LEU A 184 -25.74 -6.17 1.06
N MET A 185 -26.05 -5.02 0.46
CA MET A 185 -25.64 -3.70 0.91
C MET A 185 -26.83 -2.74 0.92
N ASP A 186 -26.95 -1.94 1.95
CA ASP A 186 -27.87 -0.80 2.04
C ASP A 186 -27.10 0.50 2.22
N TRP A 187 -27.79 1.63 1.98
CA TRP A 187 -27.16 2.95 2.08
C TRP A 187 -26.72 3.29 3.51
N ASN A 188 -27.45 2.84 4.52
CA ASN A 188 -27.10 3.10 5.92
C ASN A 188 -25.78 2.42 6.32
N THR A 189 -25.50 1.26 5.74
CA THR A 189 -24.24 0.52 5.92
C THR A 189 -23.13 1.16 5.10
N ALA A 190 -23.39 1.46 3.82
CA ALA A 190 -22.43 2.09 2.93
C ALA A 190 -21.99 3.49 3.43
N ALA A 191 -22.90 4.27 4.01
CA ALA A 191 -22.59 5.59 4.56
C ALA A 191 -21.64 5.57 5.78
N LYS A 192 -21.44 4.41 6.41
CA LYS A 192 -20.53 4.23 7.56
C LYS A 192 -19.06 4.07 7.19
N ILE A 193 -18.70 4.23 5.91
CA ILE A 193 -17.29 4.24 5.50
C ILE A 193 -16.52 5.29 6.29
N PRO A 194 -15.23 5.06 6.56
CA PRO A 194 -14.41 5.98 7.34
C PRO A 194 -14.02 7.22 6.52
N TRP A 195 -14.93 8.17 6.35
CA TRP A 195 -14.75 9.41 5.58
C TRP A 195 -13.47 10.18 5.95
N GLY A 196 -13.03 10.08 7.22
CA GLY A 196 -11.79 10.70 7.68
C GLY A 196 -10.56 10.23 6.91
N ILE A 197 -10.54 8.99 6.40
CA ILE A 197 -9.44 8.48 5.57
C ILE A 197 -9.40 9.24 4.24
N LEU A 198 -10.55 9.47 3.60
CA LEU A 198 -10.61 10.20 2.32
C LEU A 198 -10.17 11.65 2.48
N ILE A 199 -10.58 12.32 3.58
CA ILE A 199 -10.15 13.69 3.90
C ILE A 199 -8.64 13.72 4.14
N MET A 200 -8.11 12.73 4.87
CA MET A 200 -6.68 12.61 5.14
C MET A 200 -5.88 12.40 3.84
N PHE A 201 -6.37 11.57 2.89
CA PHE A 201 -5.75 11.44 1.58
C PHE A 201 -5.72 12.75 0.80
N GLY A 202 -6.87 13.45 0.72
CA GLY A 202 -6.93 14.74 0.06
C GLY A 202 -5.98 15.76 0.68
N GLY A 203 -5.89 15.79 2.00
CA GLY A 203 -4.93 16.64 2.73
C GLY A 203 -3.47 16.28 2.45
N GLY A 204 -3.15 14.98 2.39
CA GLY A 204 -1.81 14.49 2.07
C GLY A 204 -1.39 14.86 0.64
N MET A 205 -2.29 14.67 -0.34
CA MET A 205 -2.04 15.09 -1.73
C MET A 205 -1.84 16.62 -1.84
N ALA A 206 -2.66 17.41 -1.13
CA ALA A 206 -2.50 18.86 -1.11
C ALA A 206 -1.14 19.27 -0.50
N LEU A 207 -0.68 18.58 0.54
CA LEU A 207 0.63 18.79 1.16
C LEU A 207 1.77 18.43 0.20
N ALA A 208 1.65 17.31 -0.53
CA ALA A 208 2.62 16.87 -1.53
C ALA A 208 2.76 17.91 -2.66
N ILE A 209 1.63 18.43 -3.18
CA ILE A 209 1.62 19.52 -4.16
C ILE A 209 2.29 20.79 -3.58
N GLY A 210 2.01 21.12 -2.32
CA GLY A 210 2.64 22.24 -1.62
C GLY A 210 4.16 22.11 -1.51
N PHE A 211 4.67 20.90 -1.23
CA PHE A 211 6.12 20.62 -1.20
C PHE A 211 6.77 20.80 -2.57
N ASP A 212 6.11 20.36 -3.63
CA ASP A 212 6.63 20.50 -4.99
C ASP A 212 6.60 21.96 -5.45
N GLN A 213 5.48 22.66 -5.26
CA GLN A 213 5.36 24.08 -5.65
C GLN A 213 6.28 25.01 -4.86
N SER A 214 6.56 24.69 -3.59
CA SER A 214 7.50 25.47 -2.77
C SER A 214 8.97 25.16 -3.06
N GLY A 215 9.26 24.13 -3.86
CA GLY A 215 10.61 23.63 -4.10
C GLY A 215 11.24 22.92 -2.89
N LEU A 216 10.46 22.65 -1.82
CA LEU A 216 10.96 22.02 -0.60
C LEU A 216 11.45 20.59 -0.87
N SER A 217 10.71 19.81 -1.68
CA SER A 217 11.12 18.45 -2.08
C SER A 217 12.49 18.47 -2.76
N VAL A 218 12.71 19.39 -3.71
CA VAL A 218 13.99 19.55 -4.41
C VAL A 218 15.10 20.01 -3.47
N SER A 219 14.79 20.95 -2.55
CA SER A 219 15.77 21.44 -1.59
C SER A 219 16.27 20.33 -0.65
N ILE A 220 15.37 19.50 -0.16
CA ILE A 220 15.71 18.33 0.68
C ILE A 220 16.49 17.30 -0.16
N GLY A 221 16.04 17.00 -1.38
CA GLY A 221 16.73 16.09 -2.29
C GLY A 221 18.18 16.49 -2.51
N ARG A 222 18.43 17.79 -2.80
CA ARG A 222 19.80 18.32 -2.96
C ARG A 222 20.67 18.19 -1.71
N GLN A 223 20.11 18.38 -0.52
CA GLN A 223 20.86 18.17 0.73
C GLN A 223 21.25 16.70 0.94
N LEU A 224 20.51 15.77 0.35
CA LEU A 224 20.76 14.33 0.38
C LEU A 224 21.59 13.85 -0.83
N ALA A 225 22.02 14.74 -1.73
CA ALA A 225 22.77 14.40 -2.94
C ALA A 225 24.10 13.67 -2.66
N PHE A 226 24.67 13.82 -1.44
CA PHE A 226 25.86 13.06 -1.02
C PHE A 226 25.61 11.54 -1.04
N LEU A 227 24.38 11.10 -0.97
CA LEU A 227 24.01 9.68 -1.09
C LEU A 227 24.23 9.12 -2.51
N LYS A 228 24.43 9.97 -3.52
CA LYS A 228 24.67 9.56 -4.91
C LYS A 228 25.90 8.64 -5.06
N GLU A 229 26.88 8.81 -4.19
CA GLU A 229 28.09 7.97 -4.17
C GLU A 229 27.90 6.65 -3.41
N ALA A 230 26.80 6.51 -2.65
CA ALA A 230 26.52 5.31 -1.89
C ALA A 230 25.92 4.20 -2.80
N PRO A 231 26.24 2.93 -2.53
CA PRO A 231 25.63 1.84 -3.30
C PRO A 231 24.12 1.78 -3.06
N PRO A 232 23.31 1.45 -4.09
CA PRO A 232 21.84 1.47 -4.01
C PRO A 232 21.26 0.69 -2.83
N TRP A 233 21.83 -0.47 -2.50
CA TRP A 233 21.37 -1.27 -1.36
C TRP A 233 21.48 -0.54 -0.02
N LEU A 234 22.52 0.28 0.14
CA LEU A 234 22.72 1.05 1.38
C LEU A 234 21.71 2.20 1.48
N ILE A 235 21.41 2.85 0.35
CA ILE A 235 20.40 3.91 0.30
C ILE A 235 19.03 3.31 0.68
N VAL A 236 18.62 2.22 0.05
CA VAL A 236 17.35 1.54 0.32
C VAL A 236 17.27 1.08 1.77
N LEU A 237 18.32 0.44 2.29
CA LEU A 237 18.35 -0.02 3.69
C LEU A 237 18.23 1.16 4.66
N SER A 238 18.93 2.26 4.40
CA SER A 238 18.88 3.47 5.23
C SER A 238 17.46 4.08 5.24
N ILE A 239 16.80 4.12 4.08
CA ILE A 239 15.41 4.56 3.97
C ILE A 239 14.49 3.62 4.77
N CYS A 240 14.60 2.30 4.59
CA CYS A 240 13.81 1.34 5.34
C CYS A 240 13.98 1.52 6.84
N MET A 241 15.21 1.66 7.33
CA MET A 241 15.51 1.90 8.74
C MET A 241 14.89 3.21 9.23
N LEU A 242 15.14 4.31 8.51
CA LEU A 242 14.61 5.63 8.87
C LEU A 242 13.07 5.60 8.98
N VAL A 243 12.41 5.08 7.94
CA VAL A 243 10.95 5.06 7.87
C VAL A 243 10.36 4.14 8.94
N THR A 244 10.92 2.94 9.13
CA THR A 244 10.45 1.98 10.13
C THR A 244 10.52 2.56 11.55
N PHE A 245 11.59 3.26 11.92
CA PHE A 245 11.69 3.89 13.24
C PHE A 245 10.85 5.17 13.35
N LEU A 246 10.71 5.93 12.28
CA LEU A 246 9.86 7.12 12.27
C LEU A 246 8.38 6.76 12.45
N THR A 247 7.91 5.70 11.78
CA THR A 247 6.51 5.26 11.87
C THR A 247 6.12 4.69 13.24
N GLU A 248 7.08 4.36 14.09
CA GLU A 248 6.80 3.96 15.48
C GLU A 248 6.20 5.10 16.33
N ILE A 249 6.56 6.34 16.03
CA ILE A 249 6.12 7.54 16.77
C ILE A 249 5.13 8.38 15.99
N THR A 250 4.89 8.05 14.72
CA THR A 250 3.95 8.73 13.83
C THR A 250 2.96 7.72 13.23
N SER A 251 1.87 8.21 12.65
CA SER A 251 0.94 7.35 11.91
C SER A 251 1.58 6.86 10.60
N SER A 252 1.44 5.56 10.29
CA SER A 252 1.93 4.96 9.03
C SER A 252 1.49 5.76 7.79
N THR A 253 0.24 6.20 7.76
CA THR A 253 -0.31 6.99 6.65
C THR A 253 0.31 8.38 6.59
N ALA A 254 0.45 9.06 7.74
CA ALA A 254 1.07 10.38 7.80
C ALA A 254 2.56 10.31 7.39
N THR A 255 3.27 9.26 7.83
CA THR A 255 4.65 9.01 7.41
C THR A 255 4.76 8.84 5.90
N ALA A 256 3.88 8.04 5.30
CA ALA A 256 3.85 7.85 3.85
C ALA A 256 3.60 9.17 3.10
N MET A 257 2.56 9.93 3.49
CA MET A 257 2.22 11.21 2.88
C MET A 257 3.35 12.24 2.95
N LEU A 258 4.11 12.23 4.05
CA LEU A 258 5.22 13.16 4.23
C LEU A 258 6.45 12.73 3.44
N LEU A 259 6.80 11.44 3.47
CA LEU A 259 8.08 10.97 2.95
C LEU A 259 8.05 10.60 1.48
N LEU A 260 6.95 10.10 0.92
CA LEU A 260 6.91 9.66 -0.47
C LEU A 260 7.23 10.77 -1.47
N PRO A 261 6.72 12.01 -1.34
CA PRO A 261 7.14 13.12 -2.19
C PRO A 261 8.64 13.41 -2.11
N ILE A 262 9.22 13.29 -0.91
CA ILE A 262 10.66 13.50 -0.68
C ILE A 262 11.48 12.36 -1.32
N LEU A 263 11.03 11.11 -1.17
CA LEU A 263 11.70 9.94 -1.77
C LEU A 263 11.63 9.98 -3.30
N ALA A 264 10.52 10.48 -3.87
CA ALA A 264 10.39 10.72 -5.29
C ALA A 264 11.42 11.76 -5.79
N ALA A 265 11.54 12.89 -5.11
CA ALA A 265 12.54 13.92 -5.44
C ALA A 265 13.98 13.39 -5.25
N LEU A 266 14.24 12.64 -4.17
CA LEU A 266 15.54 12.03 -3.92
C LEU A 266 15.92 11.04 -5.02
N SER A 267 14.99 10.21 -5.50
CA SER A 267 15.26 9.23 -6.55
C SER A 267 15.76 9.90 -7.84
N LEU A 268 15.13 11.02 -8.23
CA LEU A 268 15.54 11.80 -9.39
C LEU A 268 16.95 12.41 -9.18
N GLU A 269 17.22 12.94 -7.99
CA GLU A 269 18.51 13.57 -7.68
C GLU A 269 19.66 12.56 -7.68
N VAL A 270 19.44 11.36 -7.11
CA VAL A 270 20.48 10.30 -7.07
C VAL A 270 20.55 9.46 -8.35
N GLY A 271 19.60 9.65 -9.29
CA GLY A 271 19.56 8.92 -10.55
C GLY A 271 19.14 7.46 -10.41
N LEU A 272 18.29 7.14 -9.40
CA LEU A 272 17.71 5.83 -9.20
C LEU A 272 16.23 5.82 -9.61
N PRO A 273 15.70 4.67 -10.06
CA PRO A 273 14.27 4.54 -10.33
C PRO A 273 13.43 4.91 -9.11
N PRO A 274 12.36 5.72 -9.25
CA PRO A 274 11.54 6.15 -8.11
C PRO A 274 10.97 4.98 -7.31
N GLU A 275 10.53 3.93 -7.98
CA GLU A 275 10.01 2.73 -7.34
C GLU A 275 11.03 2.05 -6.42
N LEU A 276 12.32 2.15 -6.72
CA LEU A 276 13.37 1.54 -5.90
C LEU A 276 13.49 2.20 -4.52
N LEU A 277 13.10 3.46 -4.36
CA LEU A 277 13.12 4.18 -3.08
C LEU A 277 11.72 4.27 -2.47
N MET A 278 10.70 4.50 -3.27
CA MET A 278 9.35 4.75 -2.80
C MET A 278 8.64 3.47 -2.35
N LEU A 279 8.78 2.33 -3.07
CA LEU A 279 8.18 1.05 -2.67
C LEU A 279 8.67 0.58 -1.31
N PRO A 280 10.01 0.43 -1.08
CA PRO A 280 10.50 0.02 0.24
C PRO A 280 10.14 1.02 1.33
N GLY A 281 10.15 2.33 1.04
CA GLY A 281 9.66 3.35 1.96
C GLY A 281 8.20 3.13 2.35
N THR A 282 7.34 2.85 1.39
CA THR A 282 5.91 2.59 1.61
C THR A 282 5.67 1.37 2.49
N ILE A 283 6.31 0.25 2.16
CA ILE A 283 6.18 -0.99 2.95
C ILE A 283 6.71 -0.79 4.37
N SER A 284 7.83 -0.06 4.52
CA SER A 284 8.42 0.25 5.82
C SER A 284 7.51 1.08 6.72
N CYS A 285 6.62 1.93 6.15
CA CYS A 285 5.59 2.64 6.91
C CYS A 285 4.65 1.71 7.68
N SER A 286 4.47 0.48 7.20
CA SER A 286 3.61 -0.51 7.85
C SER A 286 4.36 -1.44 8.83
N CYS A 287 5.69 -1.30 8.92
CA CYS A 287 6.56 -2.08 9.81
C CYS A 287 6.78 -1.35 11.15
N ALA A 288 5.73 -1.23 11.94
CA ALA A 288 5.78 -0.62 13.26
C ALA A 288 5.37 -1.66 14.32
N PHE A 289 6.35 -2.34 14.89
CA PHE A 289 6.13 -3.48 15.78
C PHE A 289 6.52 -3.21 17.24
N MET A 290 7.16 -2.06 17.54
CA MET A 290 7.72 -1.79 18.87
C MET A 290 6.75 -1.14 19.83
N LEU A 291 5.98 -0.15 19.37
CA LEU A 291 5.17 0.68 20.27
C LEU A 291 3.67 0.40 20.10
N PRO A 292 2.92 0.38 21.22
CA PRO A 292 1.47 0.21 21.16
C PRO A 292 0.76 1.28 20.33
N VAL A 293 1.25 2.53 20.38
CA VAL A 293 0.63 3.67 19.71
C VAL A 293 0.91 3.73 18.20
N ALA A 294 1.90 2.97 17.72
CA ALA A 294 2.39 3.07 16.35
C ALA A 294 1.34 2.69 15.29
N THR A 295 0.54 1.66 15.54
CA THR A 295 -0.52 1.19 14.62
C THR A 295 -1.80 0.83 15.36
N ALA A 296 -2.94 0.94 14.70
CA ALA A 296 -4.21 0.58 15.29
C ALA A 296 -4.29 -0.90 15.75
N PRO A 297 -3.78 -1.91 15.02
CA PRO A 297 -3.68 -3.27 15.52
C PRO A 297 -2.92 -3.39 16.85
N ASN A 298 -1.82 -2.64 16.99
CA ASN A 298 -1.02 -2.62 18.22
C ASN A 298 -1.84 -2.06 19.39
N VAL A 299 -2.53 -0.93 19.21
CA VAL A 299 -3.41 -0.33 20.22
C VAL A 299 -4.49 -1.33 20.66
N ILE A 300 -5.13 -2.02 19.69
CA ILE A 300 -6.22 -2.95 19.94
C ILE A 300 -5.76 -4.14 20.82
N VAL A 301 -4.66 -4.79 20.44
CA VAL A 301 -4.17 -5.95 21.19
C VAL A 301 -3.56 -5.54 22.54
N PHE A 302 -2.93 -4.38 22.62
CA PHE A 302 -2.39 -3.84 23.87
C PHE A 302 -3.52 -3.49 24.85
N GLY A 303 -4.62 -2.93 24.33
CA GLY A 303 -5.84 -2.60 25.11
C GLY A 303 -6.52 -3.82 25.70
N ALA A 304 -6.33 -5.02 25.15
CA ALA A 304 -6.82 -6.28 25.74
C ALA A 304 -6.08 -6.65 27.04
N GLY A 305 -5.00 -5.99 27.36
CA GLY A 305 -4.17 -6.16 28.56
C GLY A 305 -3.28 -7.40 28.54
N GLY A 306 -2.35 -7.43 29.49
CA GLY A 306 -1.41 -8.57 29.65
C GLY A 306 -0.18 -8.52 28.73
N ILE A 307 0.02 -7.44 27.99
CA ILE A 307 1.25 -7.13 27.26
C ILE A 307 1.92 -5.94 27.93
N ARG A 308 3.21 -6.04 28.19
CA ARG A 308 4.02 -4.92 28.71
C ARG A 308 4.67 -4.17 27.57
N THR A 309 4.79 -2.85 27.69
CA THR A 309 5.41 -2.01 26.65
C THR A 309 6.86 -2.40 26.36
N ASP A 310 7.63 -2.74 27.40
CA ASP A 310 9.02 -3.19 27.24
C ASP A 310 9.13 -4.54 26.53
N GLU A 311 8.18 -5.42 26.73
CA GLU A 311 8.10 -6.73 26.06
C GLU A 311 7.74 -6.57 24.60
N MET A 312 6.76 -5.72 24.30
CA MET A 312 6.40 -5.38 22.92
C MET A 312 7.59 -4.72 22.19
N ALA A 313 8.24 -3.73 22.83
CA ALA A 313 9.38 -3.03 22.25
C ALA A 313 10.54 -3.96 21.91
N ARG A 314 10.88 -4.92 22.80
CA ARG A 314 11.96 -5.90 22.55
C ARG A 314 11.63 -6.84 21.39
N ASN A 315 10.39 -7.33 21.32
CA ASN A 315 9.98 -8.20 20.23
C ASN A 315 9.92 -7.42 18.92
N GLY A 316 9.38 -6.20 18.97
CA GLY A 316 9.24 -5.33 17.80
C GLY A 316 10.57 -4.85 17.24
N LEU A 317 11.55 -4.51 18.08
CA LEU A 317 12.87 -4.05 17.64
C LEU A 317 13.55 -5.06 16.71
N PHE A 318 13.55 -6.33 17.10
CA PHE A 318 14.11 -7.38 16.26
C PHE A 318 13.39 -7.47 14.92
N LEU A 319 12.04 -7.44 14.95
CA LEU A 319 11.23 -7.55 13.73
C LEU A 319 11.37 -6.32 12.83
N ASN A 320 11.52 -5.12 13.38
CA ASN A 320 11.78 -3.90 12.62
C ASN A 320 13.11 -3.99 11.86
N LEU A 321 14.17 -4.45 12.53
CA LEU A 321 15.49 -4.64 11.90
C LEU A 321 15.44 -5.70 10.80
N VAL A 322 14.80 -6.83 11.07
CA VAL A 322 14.64 -7.90 10.08
C VAL A 322 13.78 -7.44 8.92
N ALA A 323 12.68 -6.71 9.18
CA ALA A 323 11.83 -6.17 8.12
C ALA A 323 12.59 -5.22 7.19
N ALA A 324 13.41 -4.31 7.73
CA ALA A 324 14.24 -3.42 6.92
C ALA A 324 15.17 -4.18 5.97
N VAL A 325 15.80 -5.27 6.46
CA VAL A 325 16.67 -6.12 5.64
C VAL A 325 15.86 -6.89 4.59
N VAL A 326 14.74 -7.51 4.97
CA VAL A 326 13.87 -8.28 4.05
C VAL A 326 13.32 -7.38 2.95
N ILE A 327 12.80 -6.19 3.31
CA ILE A 327 12.28 -5.22 2.35
C ILE A 327 13.38 -4.78 1.39
N THR A 328 14.58 -4.48 1.89
CA THR A 328 15.72 -4.11 1.05
C THR A 328 16.09 -5.22 0.06
N MET A 329 16.17 -6.48 0.53
CA MET A 329 16.49 -7.61 -0.34
C MET A 329 15.43 -7.82 -1.41
N VAL A 330 14.14 -7.78 -1.04
CA VAL A 330 13.04 -7.93 -2.01
C VAL A 330 13.04 -6.78 -3.02
N SER A 331 13.24 -5.54 -2.57
CA SER A 331 13.28 -4.36 -3.45
C SER A 331 14.38 -4.48 -4.51
N LEU A 332 15.59 -4.90 -4.11
CA LEU A 332 16.71 -5.05 -5.03
C LEU A 332 16.54 -6.22 -6.00
N THR A 333 15.93 -7.32 -5.55
CA THR A 333 15.65 -8.45 -6.43
C THR A 333 14.56 -8.13 -7.44
N VAL A 334 13.50 -7.45 -7.00
CA VAL A 334 12.39 -7.05 -7.85
C VAL A 334 12.83 -5.97 -8.86
N ALA A 335 13.62 -4.99 -8.45
CA ALA A 335 14.17 -3.97 -9.34
C ALA A 335 15.10 -4.53 -10.42
N GLY A 336 15.71 -5.71 -10.20
CA GLY A 336 16.51 -6.43 -11.18
C GLY A 336 15.70 -7.23 -12.21
N MET A 337 14.38 -7.32 -12.06
CA MET A 337 13.50 -8.06 -12.97
C MET A 337 12.91 -7.13 -14.03
N ASP A 338 12.99 -7.50 -15.31
CA ASP A 338 12.52 -6.68 -16.45
C ASP A 338 10.98 -6.53 -16.56
N TRP A 339 10.21 -7.03 -15.62
CA TRP A 339 8.75 -6.99 -15.64
C TRP A 339 8.12 -5.71 -15.05
N MET A 340 8.88 -4.92 -14.29
CA MET A 340 8.44 -3.59 -13.91
C MET A 340 8.64 -2.68 -15.12
N PRO A 341 7.62 -1.95 -15.59
CA PRO A 341 7.83 -0.97 -16.63
C PRO A 341 8.94 -0.02 -16.12
N ARG A 342 10.12 -0.08 -16.77
CA ARG A 342 11.13 0.95 -16.54
C ARG A 342 10.46 2.24 -16.91
N LEU A 343 10.23 3.06 -15.93
CA LEU A 343 9.76 4.40 -16.18
C LEU A 343 10.88 5.09 -16.96
N ASP A 344 10.70 5.24 -18.27
CA ASP A 344 11.49 6.19 -19.05
C ASP A 344 11.14 7.59 -18.56
N ILE A 345 11.53 7.87 -17.30
CA ILE A 345 11.37 9.16 -16.70
C ILE A 345 12.39 10.05 -17.38
N VAL A 346 11.94 10.77 -18.39
CA VAL A 346 12.68 11.90 -18.90
C VAL A 346 12.70 12.92 -17.74
N PRO A 347 13.87 13.19 -17.13
CA PRO A 347 13.92 14.21 -16.09
C PRO A 347 13.35 15.49 -16.66
N PRO A 348 12.53 16.24 -15.88
CA PRO A 348 12.03 17.52 -16.34
C PRO A 348 13.22 18.35 -16.79
N VAL A 349 13.20 18.81 -18.04
CA VAL A 349 14.23 19.69 -18.59
C VAL A 349 14.32 20.91 -17.65
N PRO A 350 15.49 21.23 -17.09
CA PRO A 350 15.61 22.38 -16.21
C PRO A 350 15.12 23.64 -16.94
N GLU A 351 14.20 24.38 -16.33
CA GLU A 351 13.61 25.61 -16.92
C GLU A 351 14.67 26.65 -17.36
N SER A 352 15.94 26.49 -16.96
CA SER A 352 17.07 27.35 -17.40
C SER A 352 17.42 27.20 -18.87
N GLU A 353 17.07 26.12 -19.57
CA GLU A 353 17.36 25.99 -21.02
C GLU A 353 16.21 26.50 -21.89
N SER A 354 14.98 26.63 -21.35
CA SER A 354 13.85 27.17 -22.11
C SER A 354 13.90 28.70 -22.29
N THR A 355 14.67 29.41 -21.46
CA THR A 355 14.82 30.87 -21.56
C THR A 355 15.84 31.30 -22.60
N ASP A 356 16.82 30.47 -22.96
CA ASP A 356 17.81 30.81 -23.98
C ASP A 356 17.28 30.63 -25.40
N GLU A 357 16.39 29.67 -25.67
CA GLU A 357 15.77 29.54 -26.98
C GLU A 357 14.75 30.66 -27.29
N SER A 358 14.04 31.16 -26.25
CA SER A 358 13.12 32.29 -26.45
C SER A 358 13.86 33.62 -26.73
N ASN A 359 15.04 33.80 -26.15
CA ASN A 359 15.89 34.98 -26.39
C ASN A 359 16.64 34.89 -27.73
N ALA A 360 17.03 33.70 -28.17
CA ALA A 360 17.60 33.49 -29.49
C ALA A 360 16.58 33.71 -30.63
N SER A 361 15.32 33.33 -30.40
CA SER A 361 14.23 33.54 -31.35
C SER A 361 13.79 35.01 -31.43
N ALA A 362 13.89 35.77 -30.32
CA ALA A 362 13.58 37.20 -30.29
C ALA A 362 14.65 38.07 -30.98
N ALA A 363 15.92 37.63 -31.04
CA ALA A 363 17.00 38.33 -31.70
C ALA A 363 17.01 38.18 -33.24
N ILE A 364 16.30 37.19 -33.81
CA ILE A 364 16.23 36.93 -35.26
C ILE A 364 14.92 37.49 -35.89
N GLY A 365 14.01 38.01 -35.07
CA GLY A 365 12.64 38.38 -35.46
C GLY A 365 12.42 39.81 -35.97
N MET A 366 13.47 40.55 -36.43
CA MET A 366 13.28 41.78 -37.22
C MET A 366 13.47 41.48 -38.71
N GLY A 367 12.44 40.98 -39.35
CA GLY A 367 12.38 40.91 -40.82
C GLY A 367 11.63 39.72 -41.36
N ARG A 368 10.37 39.89 -41.55
CA ARG A 368 9.46 39.46 -42.63
C ARG A 368 8.11 38.97 -42.12
N ASN A 369 7.13 39.81 -42.37
CA ASN A 369 5.71 39.44 -42.43
C ASN A 369 5.51 38.30 -43.43
N HIS A 370 5.04 37.15 -42.97
CA HIS A 370 4.25 36.25 -43.78
C HIS A 370 3.17 35.58 -42.91
N LEU A 371 1.93 35.91 -43.25
CA LEU A 371 0.71 35.22 -42.82
C LEU A 371 0.87 33.73 -43.11
N VAL A 372 0.71 32.88 -42.11
CA VAL A 372 0.40 31.47 -42.30
C VAL A 372 -0.97 31.20 -41.68
N LEU A 373 -1.91 30.96 -42.55
CA LEU A 373 -3.29 30.51 -42.28
C LEU A 373 -3.29 29.13 -41.68
N HIS A 374 -4.03 28.96 -40.59
CA HIS A 374 -4.41 27.65 -40.03
C HIS A 374 -5.22 26.83 -41.06
N PRO A 375 -4.94 25.54 -41.25
CA PRO A 375 -5.88 24.67 -41.96
C PRO A 375 -6.98 24.19 -41.02
N GLN A 376 -8.17 24.60 -41.34
CA GLN A 376 -9.46 24.16 -40.84
C GLN A 376 -9.76 22.71 -41.29
N LEU A 377 -10.33 21.94 -40.38
CA LEU A 377 -11.42 20.97 -40.52
C LEU A 377 -11.66 20.34 -41.91
N GLN A 378 -11.43 19.05 -42.05
CA GLN A 378 -12.02 18.24 -43.11
C GLN A 378 -13.34 17.62 -42.64
N PRO A 379 -14.38 17.60 -43.49
CA PRO A 379 -15.71 17.14 -43.15
C PRO A 379 -15.89 15.64 -43.35
N LEU A 380 -16.75 15.07 -42.51
CA LEU A 380 -17.41 13.78 -42.67
C LEU A 380 -17.95 13.56 -44.07
N ARG A 381 -17.59 12.45 -44.72
CA ARG A 381 -18.37 11.86 -45.83
C ARG A 381 -18.65 10.40 -45.59
N ARG A 382 -19.96 10.12 -45.44
CA ARG A 382 -20.77 8.92 -45.72
C ARG A 382 -20.28 7.54 -45.27
#